data_6076d8b471afa412053b3a9315e70283
#
_entry.id   6076d8b471afa412053b3a9315e70283
#
_cell.length_a   1.000
_cell.length_b   1.000
_cell.length_c   1.000
_cell.angle_alpha   90.00
_cell.angle_beta   90.00
_cell.angle_gamma   90.00
#
_symmetry.space_group_name_H-M   'P 1'
#
loop_
_entity.id
_entity.type
_entity.pdbx_description
1 polymer ?
#
loop_
_entity_poly.entity_id
_entity_poly.type
_entity_poly.pdbx_seq_one_letter_code
_entity_poly.pdbx_strand_id
1 'polypeptide(L)'
;MTAIPGSRSPAVMDTPDAAVALLDTTSTALRDVLDLHRIDPEANFFSLGGNSLLAVRVAGRLSHALGQRIPATAVLNHPTARGLARHLAELVSEPASPASPAPPSAPADATGTDRFPLSAAQRRVWLLHEVDPERLDHLVTVSFEVTGELDPVVARTAWHRVAERHEALRTRFEPSAPGGEEPCQVVESEPLTEFTFLDTVRFPEAVRVRIVDERIALLRRTPLSLRTGPLSRIALLRTAPSRYRLELIVHHIVCDGWSLALLWQDFLDAYRRVAAGEPGPGPSPHRFRDHVRWERRTESARWPAQADRVTRRFADRPEELPLPIAPAPVDEHDDGDDVSLPLPTGLGTALARAGAEGGHTRLTLALAALAVLLHRISGSEDLVIAVPMAGRVRPEDEGTVGLFVNTALARIRLAGARDVPTLVARARDEAAEVLDCQTYPFDQLVSRLGVPRDGTRMPLARVSLAVQDFAEAPLPDPDLGFTWVEHDPAERQSKLDLAFSLTSGGAAGQPTLTVTYRPSLFRRRTVDAWAEQYLIALENVTRAVTGGAS
;
A
#
# COMPACT_ATOMS: atom_id res chain seq x y z
N MET A 1 -32.26 -34.49 28.50
CA MET A 1 -31.42 -33.75 29.47
C MET A 1 -29.96 -34.22 29.27
N THR A 2 -29.23 -33.51 28.48
CA THR A 2 -27.78 -33.75 28.32
C THR A 2 -27.12 -32.37 28.29
N ALA A 3 -26.26 -32.14 29.26
CA ALA A 3 -25.67 -30.84 29.61
C ALA A 3 -24.67 -30.36 28.54
N ILE A 4 -24.75 -29.09 28.21
CA ILE A 4 -23.80 -28.33 27.42
C ILE A 4 -22.59 -28.01 28.32
N PRO A 5 -21.33 -28.25 27.93
CA PRO A 5 -20.19 -27.88 28.72
C PRO A 5 -19.95 -26.38 28.67
N GLY A 6 -19.69 -25.83 29.86
CA GLY A 6 -19.66 -24.43 30.20
C GLY A 6 -18.64 -23.56 29.49
N SER A 7 -19.04 -22.30 29.41
CA SER A 7 -18.24 -21.13 29.17
C SER A 7 -17.03 -21.08 30.13
N ARG A 8 -15.82 -21.06 29.60
CA ARG A 8 -14.61 -20.81 30.39
C ARG A 8 -14.58 -19.35 30.85
N SER A 9 -14.55 -19.17 32.15
CA SER A 9 -14.36 -17.89 32.85
C SER A 9 -12.96 -17.29 32.56
N PRO A 10 -12.80 -15.95 32.55
CA PRO A 10 -11.53 -15.27 32.23
C PRO A 10 -10.59 -15.14 33.45
N ALA A 11 -10.30 -16.21 34.14
CA ALA A 11 -9.41 -16.20 35.33
C ALA A 11 -8.41 -17.38 35.32
N VAL A 12 -7.54 -17.47 34.29
CA VAL A 12 -6.39 -18.39 34.31
C VAL A 12 -5.33 -17.89 33.30
N MET A 13 -4.64 -16.78 33.57
CA MET A 13 -3.49 -16.35 32.76
C MET A 13 -2.18 -16.23 33.55
N ASP A 14 -2.16 -16.71 34.78
CA ASP A 14 -0.96 -16.68 35.64
C ASP A 14 -0.27 -18.05 35.78
N THR A 15 -0.53 -18.96 34.83
CA THR A 15 0.10 -20.29 34.86
C THR A 15 1.31 -20.33 33.90
N PRO A 16 2.40 -21.07 34.25
CA PRO A 16 3.54 -21.29 33.35
C PRO A 16 3.14 -21.78 31.95
N ASP A 17 2.08 -22.55 31.84
CA ASP A 17 1.54 -23.07 30.58
C ASP A 17 0.98 -21.97 29.69
N ALA A 18 0.34 -20.93 30.25
CA ALA A 18 -0.19 -19.81 29.47
C ALA A 18 0.94 -18.93 28.88
N ALA A 19 2.01 -18.71 29.65
CA ALA A 19 3.18 -17.97 29.16
C ALA A 19 3.90 -18.74 28.04
N VAL A 20 4.00 -20.07 28.15
CA VAL A 20 4.57 -20.91 27.10
C VAL A 20 3.70 -20.87 25.83
N ALA A 21 2.38 -20.99 25.95
CA ALA A 21 1.45 -20.91 24.82
C ALA A 21 1.51 -19.55 24.12
N LEU A 22 1.64 -18.44 24.88
CA LEU A 22 1.75 -17.10 24.32
C LEU A 22 3.08 -16.89 23.59
N LEU A 23 4.18 -17.43 24.13
CA LEU A 23 5.49 -17.42 23.45
C LEU A 23 5.46 -18.24 22.15
N ASP A 24 4.82 -19.39 22.15
CA ASP A 24 4.66 -20.21 20.95
C ASP A 24 3.83 -19.49 19.87
N THR A 25 2.69 -18.91 20.26
CA THR A 25 1.85 -18.09 19.38
C THR A 25 2.63 -16.92 18.78
N THR A 26 3.41 -16.21 19.60
CA THR A 26 4.21 -15.06 19.17
C THR A 26 5.33 -15.50 18.22
N SER A 27 6.04 -16.58 18.56
CA SER A 27 7.11 -17.16 17.73
C SER A 27 6.57 -17.63 16.38
N THR A 28 5.40 -18.25 16.38
CA THR A 28 4.72 -18.70 15.15
C THR A 28 4.36 -17.51 14.26
N ALA A 29 3.73 -16.47 14.81
CA ALA A 29 3.38 -15.27 14.05
C ALA A 29 4.60 -14.58 13.43
N LEU A 30 5.69 -14.46 14.17
CA LEU A 30 6.96 -13.89 13.68
C LEU A 30 7.59 -14.77 12.60
N ARG A 31 7.69 -16.07 12.83
CA ARG A 31 8.26 -17.03 11.89
C ARG A 31 7.51 -17.01 10.56
N ASP A 32 6.18 -17.07 10.60
CA ASP A 32 5.34 -17.14 9.40
C ASP A 32 5.36 -15.83 8.58
N VAL A 33 5.50 -14.67 9.26
CA VAL A 33 5.59 -13.38 8.58
C VAL A 33 6.97 -13.13 7.98
N LEU A 34 8.03 -13.62 8.66
CA LEU A 34 9.42 -13.49 8.21
C LEU A 34 9.86 -14.62 7.27
N ASP A 35 8.97 -15.57 6.95
CA ASP A 35 9.24 -16.75 6.11
C ASP A 35 10.46 -17.56 6.59
N LEU A 36 10.48 -17.85 7.88
CA LEU A 36 11.57 -18.56 8.53
C LEU A 36 11.14 -19.98 8.94
N HIS A 37 12.02 -20.97 8.80
CA HIS A 37 11.75 -22.34 9.27
C HIS A 37 11.77 -22.41 10.82
N ARG A 38 12.63 -21.64 11.46
CA ARG A 38 12.80 -21.55 12.92
C ARG A 38 13.11 -20.14 13.33
N ILE A 39 12.75 -19.76 14.53
CA ILE A 39 13.11 -18.48 15.13
C ILE A 39 13.64 -18.71 16.56
N ASP A 40 14.77 -18.08 16.89
CA ASP A 40 15.23 -17.96 18.26
C ASP A 40 14.34 -16.95 18.98
N PRO A 41 13.70 -17.28 20.14
CA PRO A 41 12.87 -16.34 20.87
C PRO A 41 13.54 -15.04 21.30
N GLU A 42 14.87 -15.00 21.37
CA GLU A 42 15.66 -13.80 21.69
C GLU A 42 16.15 -13.06 20.42
N ALA A 43 15.96 -13.62 19.24
CA ALA A 43 16.36 -12.95 18.00
C ALA A 43 15.56 -11.66 17.80
N ASN A 44 16.27 -10.59 17.43
CA ASN A 44 15.67 -9.29 17.19
C ASN A 44 14.96 -9.28 15.81
N PHE A 45 13.68 -8.91 15.82
CA PHE A 45 12.82 -8.81 14.65
C PHE A 45 13.48 -8.04 13.47
N PHE A 46 14.12 -6.90 13.77
CA PHE A 46 14.77 -6.10 12.74
C PHE A 46 16.02 -6.78 12.16
N SER A 47 16.78 -7.50 13.00
CA SER A 47 17.95 -8.28 12.53
C SER A 47 17.56 -9.43 11.62
N LEU A 48 16.31 -9.91 11.72
CA LEU A 48 15.73 -10.95 10.87
C LEU A 48 15.06 -10.39 9.60
N GLY A 49 15.24 -9.10 9.30
CA GLY A 49 14.66 -8.43 8.14
C GLY A 49 13.31 -7.77 8.39
N GLY A 50 12.87 -7.69 9.65
CA GLY A 50 11.60 -7.04 10.02
C GLY A 50 11.58 -5.54 9.71
N ASN A 51 10.43 -5.07 9.26
CA ASN A 51 10.15 -3.66 8.95
C ASN A 51 8.76 -3.26 9.44
N SER A 52 8.36 -2.00 9.21
CA SER A 52 7.04 -1.49 9.67
C SER A 52 5.86 -2.26 9.09
N LEU A 53 5.93 -2.67 7.83
CA LEU A 53 4.88 -3.44 7.18
C LEU A 53 4.76 -4.84 7.78
N LEU A 54 5.89 -5.53 7.95
CA LEU A 54 5.92 -6.85 8.57
C LEU A 54 5.47 -6.79 10.04
N ALA A 55 5.76 -5.69 10.76
CA ALA A 55 5.22 -5.48 12.10
C ALA A 55 3.68 -5.38 12.13
N VAL A 56 3.07 -4.72 11.14
CA VAL A 56 1.60 -4.69 10.98
C VAL A 56 1.07 -6.10 10.72
N ARG A 57 1.73 -6.89 9.87
CA ARG A 57 1.33 -8.27 9.57
C ARG A 57 1.44 -9.19 10.80
N VAL A 58 2.52 -9.09 11.57
CA VAL A 58 2.67 -9.82 12.84
C VAL A 58 1.57 -9.43 13.82
N ALA A 59 1.35 -8.13 13.99
CA ALA A 59 0.29 -7.61 14.86
C ALA A 59 -1.11 -8.08 14.42
N GLY A 60 -1.37 -8.13 13.12
CA GLY A 60 -2.61 -8.67 12.55
C GLY A 60 -2.83 -10.16 12.88
N ARG A 61 -1.78 -11.00 12.69
CA ARG A 61 -1.84 -12.44 13.06
C ARG A 61 -2.03 -12.65 14.56
N LEU A 62 -1.31 -11.89 15.38
CA LEU A 62 -1.48 -11.96 16.84
C LEU A 62 -2.88 -11.50 17.26
N SER A 63 -3.40 -10.44 16.64
CA SER A 63 -4.76 -9.96 16.91
C SER A 63 -5.83 -11.01 16.57
N HIS A 64 -5.65 -11.71 15.46
CA HIS A 64 -6.54 -12.81 15.05
C HIS A 64 -6.44 -13.99 16.04
N ALA A 65 -5.22 -14.42 16.38
CA ALA A 65 -4.99 -15.57 17.27
C ALA A 65 -5.48 -15.32 18.70
N LEU A 66 -5.32 -14.08 19.21
CA LEU A 66 -5.67 -13.72 20.59
C LEU A 66 -7.09 -13.14 20.74
N GLY A 67 -7.79 -12.91 19.62
CA GLY A 67 -9.14 -12.33 19.64
C GLY A 67 -9.20 -10.88 20.12
N GLN A 68 -8.05 -10.21 20.24
CA GLN A 68 -7.95 -8.80 20.64
C GLN A 68 -6.95 -8.05 19.78
N ARG A 69 -7.12 -6.72 19.65
CA ARG A 69 -6.20 -5.92 18.85
C ARG A 69 -4.83 -5.81 19.50
N ILE A 70 -3.80 -6.17 18.74
CA ILE A 70 -2.40 -5.91 19.06
C ILE A 70 -1.93 -4.79 18.13
N PRO A 71 -1.46 -3.65 18.66
CA PRO A 71 -0.93 -2.57 17.82
C PRO A 71 0.43 -2.97 17.22
N ALA A 72 0.72 -2.50 16.00
CA ALA A 72 2.02 -2.76 15.36
C ALA A 72 3.19 -2.19 16.17
N THR A 73 2.95 -1.13 16.93
CA THR A 73 3.91 -0.54 17.87
C THR A 73 4.36 -1.48 18.97
N ALA A 74 3.52 -2.44 19.39
CA ALA A 74 3.93 -3.48 20.36
C ALA A 74 5.06 -4.34 19.77
N VAL A 75 4.98 -4.74 18.50
CA VAL A 75 6.03 -5.51 17.81
C VAL A 75 7.31 -4.70 17.67
N LEU A 76 7.20 -3.40 17.32
CA LEU A 76 8.34 -2.52 17.14
C LEU A 76 9.05 -2.19 18.44
N ASN A 77 8.32 -2.05 19.55
CA ASN A 77 8.87 -1.73 20.87
C ASN A 77 9.38 -2.95 21.62
N HIS A 78 8.88 -4.16 21.30
CA HIS A 78 9.31 -5.43 21.87
C HIS A 78 9.78 -6.38 20.76
N PRO A 79 10.93 -6.12 20.14
CA PRO A 79 11.32 -6.74 18.87
C PRO A 79 11.86 -8.17 19.00
N THR A 80 11.60 -8.88 20.10
CA THR A 80 11.91 -10.30 20.27
C THR A 80 10.64 -11.07 20.60
N ALA A 81 10.56 -12.35 20.21
CA ALA A 81 9.39 -13.17 20.50
C ALA A 81 9.10 -13.22 22.01
N ARG A 82 10.15 -13.38 22.82
CA ARG A 82 10.01 -13.41 24.28
C ARG A 82 9.61 -12.07 24.88
N GLY A 83 10.20 -10.97 24.44
CA GLY A 83 9.86 -9.62 24.88
C GLY A 83 8.42 -9.27 24.55
N LEU A 84 8.00 -9.57 23.31
CA LEU A 84 6.64 -9.34 22.83
C LEU A 84 5.63 -10.22 23.61
N ALA A 85 5.90 -11.51 23.78
CA ALA A 85 5.03 -12.41 24.55
C ALA A 85 4.83 -11.93 26.00
N ARG A 86 5.89 -11.43 26.64
CA ARG A 86 5.79 -10.85 27.99
C ARG A 86 4.91 -9.62 28.03
N HIS A 87 5.11 -8.69 27.10
CA HIS A 87 4.27 -7.49 26.97
C HIS A 87 2.80 -7.84 26.68
N LEU A 88 2.55 -8.83 25.83
CA LEU A 88 1.20 -9.30 25.54
C LEU A 88 0.53 -9.95 26.76
N ALA A 89 1.28 -10.65 27.59
CA ALA A 89 0.75 -11.19 28.85
C ALA A 89 0.27 -10.09 29.80
N GLU A 90 0.98 -8.97 29.87
CA GLU A 90 0.58 -7.79 30.65
C GLU A 90 -0.70 -7.16 30.07
N LEU A 91 -0.76 -6.98 28.73
CA LEU A 91 -1.94 -6.42 28.05
C LEU A 91 -3.20 -7.29 28.18
N VAL A 92 -3.05 -8.61 28.17
CA VAL A 92 -4.19 -9.55 28.31
C VAL A 92 -4.67 -9.64 29.76
N SER A 93 -3.80 -9.34 30.73
CA SER A 93 -4.13 -9.36 32.18
C SER A 93 -4.90 -8.09 32.62
N GLU A 94 -4.85 -7.00 31.86
CA GLU A 94 -5.70 -5.83 32.10
C GLU A 94 -7.15 -6.15 31.66
N PRO A 95 -8.17 -5.81 32.48
CA PRO A 95 -9.57 -6.09 32.11
C PRO A 95 -9.90 -5.35 30.80
N ALA A 96 -10.08 -6.11 29.75
CA ALA A 96 -10.40 -5.60 28.43
C ALA A 96 -11.62 -4.67 28.50
N SER A 97 -11.46 -3.45 28.01
CA SER A 97 -12.61 -2.70 27.48
C SER A 97 -13.37 -3.63 26.53
N PRO A 98 -14.70 -3.72 26.60
CA PRO A 98 -15.46 -4.86 26.08
C PRO A 98 -15.01 -5.20 24.66
N ALA A 99 -14.37 -6.35 24.52
CA ALA A 99 -13.95 -6.89 23.26
C ALA A 99 -15.16 -7.05 22.38
N SER A 100 -15.12 -6.41 21.21
CA SER A 100 -16.06 -6.76 20.14
C SER A 100 -15.92 -8.26 19.88
N PRO A 101 -17.02 -9.05 19.92
CA PRO A 101 -16.93 -10.50 19.78
C PRO A 101 -16.18 -10.85 18.49
N ALA A 102 -15.33 -11.87 18.56
CA ALA A 102 -14.75 -12.48 17.36
C ALA A 102 -15.87 -12.71 16.36
N PRO A 103 -15.74 -12.23 15.11
CA PRO A 103 -16.85 -12.36 14.17
C PRO A 103 -17.15 -13.85 14.01
N PRO A 104 -18.38 -14.30 14.22
CA PRO A 104 -18.80 -15.59 13.74
C PRO A 104 -18.51 -15.59 12.23
N SER A 105 -17.98 -16.69 11.71
CA SER A 105 -17.96 -16.95 10.26
C SER A 105 -19.40 -16.71 9.79
N ALA A 106 -19.64 -15.51 9.22
CA ALA A 106 -21.00 -15.15 8.83
C ALA A 106 -21.42 -16.13 7.74
N PRO A 107 -22.56 -16.79 7.87
CA PRO A 107 -23.11 -17.55 6.77
C PRO A 107 -23.21 -16.61 5.57
N ALA A 108 -22.88 -17.10 4.39
CA ALA A 108 -23.17 -16.40 3.14
C ALA A 108 -24.62 -15.90 3.23
N ASP A 109 -24.80 -14.57 3.05
CA ASP A 109 -26.16 -14.03 3.04
C ASP A 109 -26.97 -14.82 2.01
N ALA A 110 -28.00 -15.53 2.47
CA ALA A 110 -28.91 -16.32 1.66
C ALA A 110 -29.80 -15.45 0.73
N THR A 111 -29.58 -14.15 0.72
CA THR A 111 -30.20 -13.22 -0.22
C THR A 111 -29.33 -13.08 -1.44
N GLY A 112 -29.44 -13.92 -2.41
CA GLY A 112 -28.74 -14.04 -3.69
C GLY A 112 -28.37 -12.75 -4.48
N THR A 113 -28.18 -11.63 -3.80
CA THR A 113 -27.76 -10.35 -4.37
C THR A 113 -26.28 -10.13 -4.09
N ASP A 114 -25.48 -10.16 -5.16
CA ASP A 114 -24.06 -9.80 -5.14
C ASP A 114 -23.81 -8.30 -4.91
N ARG A 115 -24.65 -7.63 -4.13
CA ARG A 115 -24.63 -6.20 -3.82
C ARG A 115 -24.11 -5.95 -2.41
N PHE A 116 -23.19 -4.99 -2.26
CA PHE A 116 -22.68 -4.57 -0.95
C PHE A 116 -22.17 -3.10 -0.99
N PRO A 117 -22.10 -2.41 0.16
CA PRO A 117 -21.69 -1.01 0.19
C PRO A 117 -20.22 -0.82 -0.17
N LEU A 118 -19.82 0.42 -0.43
CA LEU A 118 -18.42 0.80 -0.64
C LEU A 118 -17.64 0.77 0.69
N SER A 119 -16.32 0.47 0.60
CA SER A 119 -15.38 0.75 1.68
C SER A 119 -15.18 2.26 1.86
N ALA A 120 -14.62 2.68 2.98
CA ALA A 120 -14.30 4.09 3.21
C ALA A 120 -13.33 4.63 2.15
N ALA A 121 -12.30 3.87 1.77
CA ALA A 121 -11.35 4.23 0.72
C ALA A 121 -12.03 4.38 -0.65
N GLN A 122 -12.90 3.44 -1.00
CA GLN A 122 -13.65 3.48 -2.26
C GLN A 122 -14.61 4.66 -2.34
N ARG A 123 -15.25 5.03 -1.22
CA ARG A 123 -16.20 6.16 -1.18
C ARG A 123 -15.55 7.47 -1.62
N ARG A 124 -14.31 7.70 -1.22
CA ARG A 124 -13.54 8.88 -1.66
C ARG A 124 -13.33 8.88 -3.18
N VAL A 125 -12.87 7.77 -3.73
CA VAL A 125 -12.63 7.64 -5.19
C VAL A 125 -13.93 7.76 -5.97
N TRP A 126 -15.00 7.15 -5.47
CA TRP A 126 -16.34 7.26 -6.04
C TRP A 126 -16.83 8.71 -6.12
N LEU A 127 -16.73 9.46 -5.02
CA LEU A 127 -17.16 10.86 -5.00
C LEU A 127 -16.39 11.73 -6.00
N LEU A 128 -15.09 11.51 -6.15
CA LEU A 128 -14.28 12.22 -7.14
C LEU A 128 -14.67 11.85 -8.58
N HIS A 129 -14.98 10.58 -8.83
CA HIS A 129 -15.45 10.12 -10.14
C HIS A 129 -16.85 10.67 -10.48
N GLU A 130 -17.77 10.81 -9.51
CA GLU A 130 -19.11 11.40 -9.76
C GLU A 130 -19.01 12.89 -10.10
N VAL A 131 -17.98 13.59 -9.63
CA VAL A 131 -17.72 15.00 -9.99
C VAL A 131 -17.14 15.10 -11.39
N ASP A 132 -16.22 14.21 -11.75
CA ASP A 132 -15.55 14.18 -13.05
C ASP A 132 -15.31 12.72 -13.48
N PRO A 133 -16.22 12.12 -14.26
CA PRO A 133 -16.10 10.75 -14.74
C PRO A 133 -14.96 10.52 -15.76
N GLU A 134 -14.46 11.58 -16.39
CA GLU A 134 -13.36 11.51 -17.36
C GLU A 134 -11.97 11.57 -16.71
N ARG A 135 -11.90 11.65 -15.39
CA ARG A 135 -10.62 11.68 -14.65
C ARG A 135 -9.75 10.47 -14.94
N LEU A 136 -8.49 10.74 -15.22
CA LEU A 136 -7.47 9.72 -15.48
C LEU A 136 -6.56 9.45 -14.29
N ASP A 137 -6.51 10.33 -13.27
CA ASP A 137 -5.65 10.22 -12.09
C ASP A 137 -6.02 9.04 -11.15
N HIS A 138 -7.12 8.35 -11.45
CA HIS A 138 -7.51 7.09 -10.83
C HIS A 138 -7.23 5.85 -11.71
N LEU A 139 -6.54 6.00 -12.82
CA LEU A 139 -6.03 4.88 -13.60
C LEU A 139 -4.64 4.50 -13.07
N VAL A 140 -4.50 3.26 -12.63
CA VAL A 140 -3.22 2.69 -12.23
C VAL A 140 -2.70 1.87 -13.39
N THR A 141 -1.52 2.21 -13.88
CA THR A 141 -0.90 1.56 -15.05
C THR A 141 0.37 0.87 -14.65
N VAL A 142 0.53 -0.38 -15.10
CA VAL A 142 1.78 -1.13 -15.04
C VAL A 142 2.15 -1.58 -16.43
N SER A 143 3.42 -1.38 -16.79
CA SER A 143 3.98 -1.72 -18.10
C SER A 143 5.09 -2.74 -17.95
N PHE A 144 5.13 -3.73 -18.84
CA PHE A 144 6.21 -4.70 -18.90
C PHE A 144 6.78 -4.80 -20.32
N GLU A 145 8.10 -4.79 -20.44
CA GLU A 145 8.76 -5.37 -21.60
C GLU A 145 8.89 -6.88 -21.40
N VAL A 146 8.34 -7.65 -22.34
CA VAL A 146 8.37 -9.11 -22.31
C VAL A 146 9.23 -9.63 -23.45
N THR A 147 10.19 -10.51 -23.14
CA THR A 147 11.10 -11.12 -24.12
C THR A 147 10.99 -12.64 -24.03
N GLY A 148 10.72 -13.30 -25.17
CA GLY A 148 10.59 -14.76 -25.27
C GLY A 148 9.35 -15.17 -26.05
N GLU A 149 8.89 -16.40 -25.79
CA GLU A 149 7.77 -17.03 -26.48
C GLU A 149 6.47 -16.86 -25.69
N LEU A 150 5.78 -15.75 -25.89
CA LEU A 150 4.48 -15.51 -25.26
C LEU A 150 3.35 -15.77 -26.26
N ASP A 151 2.43 -16.70 -25.92
CA ASP A 151 1.24 -16.99 -26.72
C ASP A 151 0.10 -16.03 -26.34
N PRO A 152 -0.37 -15.19 -27.28
CA PRO A 152 -1.44 -14.23 -27.01
C PRO A 152 -2.80 -14.87 -26.66
N VAL A 153 -3.07 -16.08 -27.13
CA VAL A 153 -4.32 -16.80 -26.83
C VAL A 153 -4.28 -17.32 -25.39
N VAL A 154 -3.14 -17.89 -25.00
CA VAL A 154 -2.89 -18.30 -23.62
C VAL A 154 -2.95 -17.10 -22.67
N ALA A 155 -2.30 -15.97 -23.03
CA ALA A 155 -2.32 -14.76 -22.25
C ALA A 155 -3.74 -14.18 -22.03
N ARG A 156 -4.56 -14.17 -23.09
CA ARG A 156 -5.97 -13.75 -23.00
C ARG A 156 -6.75 -14.63 -22.04
N THR A 157 -6.60 -15.95 -22.19
CA THR A 157 -7.28 -16.94 -21.35
C THR A 157 -6.83 -16.81 -19.89
N ALA A 158 -5.52 -16.64 -19.67
CA ALA A 158 -4.96 -16.43 -18.34
C ALA A 158 -5.54 -15.18 -17.66
N TRP A 159 -5.61 -14.04 -18.38
CA TRP A 159 -6.22 -12.84 -17.83
C TRP A 159 -7.70 -13.02 -17.49
N HIS A 160 -8.44 -13.72 -18.33
CA HIS A 160 -9.84 -14.06 -18.03
C HIS A 160 -9.96 -14.86 -16.72
N ARG A 161 -9.06 -15.85 -16.51
CA ARG A 161 -9.02 -16.64 -15.26
C ARG A 161 -8.67 -15.78 -14.04
N VAL A 162 -7.78 -14.80 -14.18
CA VAL A 162 -7.49 -13.83 -13.10
C VAL A 162 -8.74 -13.02 -12.75
N ALA A 163 -9.50 -12.56 -13.74
CA ALA A 163 -10.73 -11.83 -13.50
C ALA A 163 -11.85 -12.70 -12.90
N GLU A 164 -11.94 -13.99 -13.26
CA GLU A 164 -12.83 -14.93 -12.58
C GLU A 164 -12.46 -15.10 -11.09
N ARG A 165 -11.15 -15.19 -10.81
CA ARG A 165 -10.62 -15.37 -9.46
C ARG A 165 -10.95 -14.23 -8.52
N HIS A 166 -10.78 -12.98 -8.98
CA HIS A 166 -10.90 -11.77 -8.17
C HIS A 166 -12.20 -11.02 -8.43
N GLU A 167 -13.12 -11.03 -7.48
CA GLU A 167 -14.40 -10.32 -7.61
C GLU A 167 -14.24 -8.81 -7.88
N ALA A 168 -13.17 -8.18 -7.41
CA ALA A 168 -12.88 -6.77 -7.64
C ALA A 168 -12.80 -6.43 -9.15
N LEU A 169 -12.27 -7.32 -10.00
CA LEU A 169 -12.15 -7.10 -11.44
C LEU A 169 -13.47 -7.27 -12.21
N ARG A 170 -14.47 -7.90 -11.61
CA ARG A 170 -15.82 -8.07 -12.16
C ARG A 170 -16.89 -7.32 -11.39
N THR A 171 -16.46 -6.27 -10.68
CA THR A 171 -17.33 -5.37 -9.92
C THR A 171 -17.66 -4.15 -10.76
N ARG A 172 -18.91 -3.68 -10.67
CA ARG A 172 -19.35 -2.36 -11.11
C ARG A 172 -19.97 -1.60 -9.94
N PHE A 173 -20.18 -0.32 -10.12
CA PHE A 173 -20.66 0.56 -9.06
C PHE A 173 -21.98 1.19 -9.47
N GLU A 174 -22.93 1.20 -8.54
CA GLU A 174 -24.22 1.83 -8.72
C GLU A 174 -24.35 3.04 -7.79
N PRO A 175 -24.91 4.16 -8.29
CA PRO A 175 -25.17 5.33 -7.46
C PRO A 175 -26.23 5.05 -6.42
N SER A 176 -26.37 5.97 -5.47
CA SER A 176 -27.47 5.96 -4.50
C SER A 176 -28.81 5.92 -5.21
N ALA A 177 -29.71 5.05 -4.75
CA ALA A 177 -31.09 5.06 -5.25
C ALA A 177 -31.81 6.36 -4.83
N PRO A 178 -32.80 6.84 -5.60
CA PRO A 178 -33.68 7.91 -5.17
C PRO A 178 -34.41 7.49 -3.88
N GLY A 179 -34.10 8.14 -2.76
CA GLY A 179 -34.66 7.79 -1.44
C GLY A 179 -33.62 7.54 -0.35
N GLY A 180 -32.32 7.60 -0.66
CA GLY A 180 -31.26 7.67 0.35
C GLY A 180 -30.46 6.39 0.60
N GLU A 181 -30.55 5.39 -0.27
CA GLU A 181 -29.63 4.26 -0.21
C GLU A 181 -28.20 4.71 -0.57
N GLU A 182 -27.20 4.23 0.18
CA GLU A 182 -25.79 4.50 -0.13
C GLU A 182 -25.39 3.89 -1.49
N PRO A 183 -24.37 4.46 -2.18
CA PRO A 183 -23.81 3.83 -3.38
C PRO A 183 -23.30 2.44 -3.04
N CYS A 184 -23.45 1.50 -3.98
CA CYS A 184 -23.10 0.10 -3.75
C CYS A 184 -22.24 -0.49 -4.87
N GLN A 185 -21.57 -1.56 -4.52
CA GLN A 185 -20.85 -2.44 -5.43
C GLN A 185 -21.73 -3.60 -5.84
N VAL A 186 -21.65 -3.98 -7.11
CA VAL A 186 -22.34 -5.14 -7.68
C VAL A 186 -21.31 -6.04 -8.32
N VAL A 187 -21.19 -7.27 -7.83
CA VAL A 187 -20.28 -8.26 -8.42
C VAL A 187 -21.04 -9.03 -9.50
N GLU A 188 -20.55 -8.95 -10.71
CA GLU A 188 -21.11 -9.70 -11.84
C GLU A 188 -20.69 -11.18 -11.78
N SER A 189 -21.55 -12.05 -12.29
CA SER A 189 -21.28 -13.50 -12.37
C SER A 189 -20.14 -13.79 -13.36
N GLU A 190 -20.13 -13.06 -14.47
CA GLU A 190 -19.14 -13.21 -15.54
C GLU A 190 -18.07 -12.12 -15.47
N PRO A 191 -16.81 -12.44 -15.80
CA PRO A 191 -15.74 -11.46 -15.83
C PRO A 191 -15.96 -10.42 -16.92
N LEU A 192 -15.86 -9.16 -16.55
CA LEU A 192 -15.80 -8.04 -17.48
C LEU A 192 -14.32 -7.78 -17.80
N THR A 193 -13.82 -8.32 -18.92
CA THR A 193 -12.41 -8.16 -19.30
C THR A 193 -12.26 -7.53 -20.68
N GLU A 194 -11.29 -6.64 -20.79
CA GLU A 194 -10.83 -6.09 -22.07
C GLU A 194 -9.39 -6.55 -22.30
N PHE A 195 -9.19 -7.40 -23.34
CA PHE A 195 -7.88 -7.87 -23.74
C PHE A 195 -7.65 -7.50 -25.23
N THR A 196 -6.62 -6.72 -25.48
CA THR A 196 -6.22 -6.34 -26.84
C THR A 196 -4.89 -6.98 -27.21
N PHE A 197 -4.81 -7.64 -28.36
CA PHE A 197 -3.55 -8.06 -28.96
C PHE A 197 -3.33 -7.32 -30.27
N LEU A 198 -2.13 -6.74 -30.44
CA LEU A 198 -1.73 -6.06 -31.67
C LEU A 198 -0.35 -6.55 -32.11
N ASP A 199 -0.29 -7.20 -33.28
CA ASP A 199 0.98 -7.59 -33.92
C ASP A 199 1.46 -6.49 -34.86
N THR A 200 2.59 -5.87 -34.51
CA THR A 200 3.19 -4.77 -35.28
C THR A 200 4.43 -5.18 -36.06
N VAL A 201 4.86 -6.44 -35.97
CA VAL A 201 6.12 -6.94 -36.57
C VAL A 201 6.21 -6.72 -38.07
N ARG A 202 5.07 -6.75 -38.78
CA ARG A 202 5.01 -6.53 -40.23
C ARG A 202 5.31 -5.10 -40.70
N PHE A 203 5.32 -4.13 -39.77
CA PHE A 203 5.57 -2.73 -40.10
C PHE A 203 7.07 -2.38 -39.98
N PRO A 204 7.58 -1.42 -40.78
CA PRO A 204 8.90 -0.86 -40.57
C PRO A 204 9.08 -0.31 -39.15
N GLU A 205 10.29 -0.35 -38.61
CA GLU A 205 10.56 -0.01 -37.20
C GLU A 205 10.01 1.36 -36.78
N ALA A 206 10.27 2.42 -37.56
CA ALA A 206 9.80 3.77 -37.25
C ALA A 206 8.25 3.87 -37.23
N VAL A 207 7.56 3.11 -38.07
CA VAL A 207 6.10 3.05 -38.09
C VAL A 207 5.58 2.25 -36.90
N ARG A 208 6.26 1.14 -36.57
CA ARG A 208 5.93 0.26 -35.47
C ARG A 208 6.03 0.97 -34.12
N VAL A 209 7.12 1.68 -33.86
CA VAL A 209 7.31 2.46 -32.63
C VAL A 209 6.16 3.45 -32.48
N ARG A 210 5.86 4.22 -33.53
CA ARG A 210 4.74 5.19 -33.49
C ARG A 210 3.39 4.52 -33.22
N ILE A 211 3.09 3.38 -33.86
CA ILE A 211 1.82 2.65 -33.62
C ILE A 211 1.72 2.19 -32.17
N VAL A 212 2.82 1.67 -31.61
CA VAL A 212 2.87 1.21 -30.22
C VAL A 212 2.64 2.37 -29.26
N ASP A 213 3.37 3.48 -29.44
CA ASP A 213 3.28 4.65 -28.57
C ASP A 213 1.89 5.31 -28.64
N GLU A 214 1.34 5.49 -29.85
CA GLU A 214 -0.01 6.02 -30.04
C GLU A 214 -1.08 5.10 -29.38
N ARG A 215 -0.90 3.78 -29.49
CA ARG A 215 -1.83 2.83 -28.87
C ARG A 215 -1.76 2.86 -27.35
N ILE A 216 -0.57 2.92 -26.77
CA ILE A 216 -0.36 3.04 -25.34
C ILE A 216 -0.96 4.35 -24.82
N ALA A 217 -0.66 5.47 -25.47
CA ALA A 217 -1.21 6.78 -25.13
C ALA A 217 -2.75 6.77 -25.16
N LEU A 218 -3.35 6.19 -26.20
CA LEU A 218 -4.81 6.05 -26.29
C LEU A 218 -5.38 5.23 -25.12
N LEU A 219 -4.77 4.09 -24.81
CA LEU A 219 -5.22 3.22 -23.71
C LEU A 219 -5.17 3.94 -22.36
N ARG A 220 -4.11 4.71 -22.09
CA ARG A 220 -3.92 5.46 -20.83
C ARG A 220 -4.84 6.67 -20.71
N ARG A 221 -5.25 7.27 -21.83
CA ARG A 221 -6.17 8.43 -21.88
C ARG A 221 -7.63 8.07 -22.03
N THR A 222 -7.97 6.78 -22.11
CA THR A 222 -9.36 6.33 -22.20
C THR A 222 -9.88 5.99 -20.80
N PRO A 223 -10.87 6.71 -20.27
CA PRO A 223 -11.44 6.45 -18.96
C PRO A 223 -12.06 5.04 -18.85
N LEU A 224 -12.18 4.54 -17.62
CA LEU A 224 -12.88 3.32 -17.28
C LEU A 224 -14.19 3.67 -16.57
N SER A 225 -15.32 3.22 -17.12
CA SER A 225 -16.64 3.50 -16.54
C SER A 225 -16.93 2.66 -15.31
N LEU A 226 -17.12 3.30 -14.16
CA LEU A 226 -17.50 2.61 -12.93
C LEU A 226 -18.88 1.94 -13.01
N ARG A 227 -19.77 2.44 -13.86
CA ARG A 227 -21.16 1.97 -13.97
C ARG A 227 -21.31 0.74 -14.85
N THR A 228 -20.52 0.64 -15.90
CA THR A 228 -20.65 -0.43 -16.89
C THR A 228 -19.48 -1.41 -16.88
N GLY A 229 -18.31 -1.00 -16.37
CA GLY A 229 -17.06 -1.75 -16.52
C GLY A 229 -16.60 -1.85 -17.99
N PRO A 230 -15.59 -2.65 -18.29
CA PRO A 230 -14.67 -3.29 -17.35
C PRO A 230 -13.83 -2.27 -16.59
N LEU A 231 -13.42 -2.61 -15.36
CA LEU A 231 -12.55 -1.75 -14.55
C LEU A 231 -11.06 -2.10 -14.69
N SER A 232 -10.76 -2.96 -15.65
CA SER A 232 -9.39 -3.28 -16.05
C SER A 232 -9.30 -3.56 -17.54
N ARG A 233 -8.19 -3.19 -18.14
CA ARG A 233 -7.83 -3.56 -19.50
C ARG A 233 -6.38 -3.99 -19.57
N ILE A 234 -6.10 -4.95 -20.45
CA ILE A 234 -4.75 -5.39 -20.75
C ILE A 234 -4.51 -5.33 -22.25
N ALA A 235 -3.35 -4.81 -22.63
CA ALA A 235 -2.94 -4.79 -24.03
C ALA A 235 -1.58 -5.46 -24.18
N LEU A 236 -1.50 -6.39 -25.12
CA LEU A 236 -0.28 -7.08 -25.52
C LEU A 236 0.09 -6.64 -26.91
N LEU A 237 1.20 -5.91 -27.04
CA LEU A 237 1.67 -5.33 -28.28
C LEU A 237 2.96 -6.03 -28.70
N ARG A 238 2.92 -6.81 -29.79
CA ARG A 238 4.11 -7.49 -30.30
C ARG A 238 4.97 -6.53 -31.08
N THR A 239 6.18 -6.24 -30.56
CA THR A 239 7.11 -5.25 -31.09
C THR A 239 8.26 -5.86 -31.92
N ALA A 240 8.55 -7.16 -31.72
CA ALA A 240 9.51 -7.95 -32.51
C ALA A 240 9.10 -9.43 -32.45
N PRO A 241 9.71 -10.35 -33.21
CA PRO A 241 9.31 -11.77 -33.23
C PRO A 241 9.18 -12.41 -31.84
N SER A 242 10.03 -12.03 -30.89
CA SER A 242 10.03 -12.50 -29.49
C SER A 242 10.07 -11.36 -28.47
N ARG A 243 9.51 -10.18 -28.82
CA ARG A 243 9.41 -9.04 -27.92
C ARG A 243 8.00 -8.47 -27.93
N TYR A 244 7.52 -8.18 -26.71
CA TYR A 244 6.19 -7.63 -26.50
C TYR A 244 6.25 -6.48 -25.50
N ARG A 245 5.32 -5.56 -25.64
CA ARG A 245 4.96 -4.59 -24.60
C ARG A 245 3.61 -5.03 -24.03
N LEU A 246 3.55 -5.21 -22.72
CA LEU A 246 2.31 -5.50 -22.00
C LEU A 246 1.94 -4.29 -21.16
N GLU A 247 0.72 -3.80 -21.34
CA GLU A 247 0.15 -2.71 -20.55
C GLU A 247 -1.04 -3.25 -19.77
N LEU A 248 -1.02 -3.12 -18.44
CA LEU A 248 -2.14 -3.40 -17.56
C LEU A 248 -2.63 -2.08 -16.97
N ILE A 249 -3.89 -1.74 -17.21
CA ILE A 249 -4.54 -0.54 -16.71
C ILE A 249 -5.72 -0.98 -15.86
N VAL A 250 -5.79 -0.51 -14.61
CA VAL A 250 -6.85 -0.86 -13.64
C VAL A 250 -7.35 0.41 -12.98
N HIS A 251 -8.66 0.53 -12.78
CA HIS A 251 -9.21 1.65 -12.02
C HIS A 251 -8.86 1.50 -10.53
N HIS A 252 -8.33 2.56 -9.94
CA HIS A 252 -7.84 2.55 -8.56
C HIS A 252 -8.90 2.15 -7.51
N ILE A 253 -10.21 2.33 -7.83
CA ILE A 253 -11.32 1.95 -6.93
C ILE A 253 -11.37 0.44 -6.64
N VAL A 254 -10.77 -0.39 -7.49
CA VAL A 254 -10.72 -1.87 -7.35
C VAL A 254 -9.30 -2.40 -7.18
N CYS A 255 -8.29 -1.53 -7.15
CA CYS A 255 -6.89 -1.96 -7.13
C CYS A 255 -6.00 -0.91 -6.46
N ASP A 256 -5.01 -1.37 -5.70
CA ASP A 256 -3.89 -0.59 -5.17
C ASP A 256 -2.55 -1.20 -5.61
N GLY A 257 -1.43 -0.59 -5.22
CA GLY A 257 -0.10 -1.08 -5.61
C GLY A 257 0.19 -2.51 -5.14
N TRP A 258 -0.28 -2.90 -3.96
CA TRP A 258 -0.19 -4.28 -3.48
C TRP A 258 -1.00 -5.24 -4.36
N SER A 259 -2.22 -4.85 -4.70
CA SER A 259 -3.11 -5.64 -5.56
C SER A 259 -2.52 -5.86 -6.96
N LEU A 260 -1.77 -4.89 -7.51
CA LEU A 260 -1.09 -5.07 -8.80
C LEU A 260 -0.07 -6.20 -8.76
N ALA A 261 0.72 -6.32 -7.69
CA ALA A 261 1.67 -7.42 -7.53
C ALA A 261 0.94 -8.78 -7.46
N LEU A 262 -0.19 -8.85 -6.73
CA LEU A 262 -1.02 -10.06 -6.69
C LEU A 262 -1.59 -10.39 -8.08
N LEU A 263 -2.11 -9.40 -8.80
CA LEU A 263 -2.66 -9.62 -10.15
C LEU A 263 -1.61 -10.13 -11.13
N TRP A 264 -0.39 -9.59 -11.05
CA TRP A 264 0.71 -10.05 -11.91
C TRP A 264 1.14 -11.47 -11.56
N GLN A 265 1.29 -11.79 -10.28
CA GLN A 265 1.62 -13.13 -9.81
C GLN A 265 0.56 -14.16 -10.24
N ASP A 266 -0.72 -13.84 -10.04
CA ASP A 266 -1.82 -14.70 -10.45
C ASP A 266 -1.94 -14.85 -11.98
N PHE A 267 -1.59 -13.80 -12.74
CA PHE A 267 -1.52 -13.88 -14.21
C PHE A 267 -0.45 -14.86 -14.67
N LEU A 268 0.74 -14.84 -14.09
CA LEU A 268 1.82 -15.77 -14.42
C LEU A 268 1.47 -17.20 -14.06
N ASP A 269 0.85 -17.44 -12.88
CA ASP A 269 0.38 -18.78 -12.50
C ASP A 269 -0.74 -19.27 -13.43
N ALA A 270 -1.70 -18.41 -13.76
CA ALA A 270 -2.77 -18.74 -14.69
C ALA A 270 -2.23 -19.03 -16.10
N TYR A 271 -1.25 -18.23 -16.57
CA TYR A 271 -0.61 -18.46 -17.87
C TYR A 271 0.05 -19.84 -17.93
N ARG A 272 0.84 -20.20 -16.91
CA ARG A 272 1.52 -21.49 -16.81
C ARG A 272 0.51 -22.64 -16.87
N ARG A 273 -0.56 -22.58 -16.08
CA ARG A 273 -1.62 -23.60 -16.03
C ARG A 273 -2.36 -23.73 -17.36
N VAL A 274 -2.75 -22.62 -17.95
CA VAL A 274 -3.45 -22.61 -19.25
C VAL A 274 -2.55 -23.17 -20.36
N ALA A 275 -1.27 -22.83 -20.39
CA ALA A 275 -0.30 -23.37 -21.34
C ALA A 275 -0.12 -24.89 -21.19
N ALA A 276 -0.19 -25.40 -19.96
CA ALA A 276 -0.15 -26.85 -19.66
C ALA A 276 -1.50 -27.56 -19.91
N GLY A 277 -2.57 -26.85 -20.30
CA GLY A 277 -3.91 -27.40 -20.44
C GLY A 277 -4.60 -27.73 -19.11
N GLU A 278 -4.11 -27.18 -18.02
CA GLU A 278 -4.68 -27.36 -16.68
C GLU A 278 -5.83 -26.39 -16.40
N PRO A 279 -6.73 -26.73 -15.46
CA PRO A 279 -7.71 -25.75 -14.97
C PRO A 279 -6.99 -24.57 -14.32
N GLY A 280 -7.48 -23.35 -14.59
CA GLY A 280 -6.96 -22.14 -13.97
C GLY A 280 -7.07 -22.16 -12.43
N PRO A 281 -6.44 -21.22 -11.73
CA PRO A 281 -6.60 -21.09 -10.29
C PRO A 281 -8.08 -20.91 -9.96
N GLY A 282 -8.55 -21.62 -8.92
CA GLY A 282 -9.92 -21.47 -8.44
C GLY A 282 -10.18 -20.08 -7.87
N PRO A 283 -11.44 -19.78 -7.46
CA PRO A 283 -11.78 -18.49 -6.86
C PRO A 283 -10.91 -18.19 -5.64
N SER A 284 -10.62 -16.92 -5.42
CA SER A 284 -9.86 -16.51 -4.23
C SER A 284 -10.64 -16.89 -2.95
N PRO A 285 -9.97 -17.47 -1.95
CA PRO A 285 -10.61 -17.78 -0.66
C PRO A 285 -11.00 -16.53 0.10
N HIS A 286 -10.38 -15.40 -0.20
CA HIS A 286 -10.61 -14.09 0.42
C HIS A 286 -11.20 -13.12 -0.59
N ARG A 287 -12.26 -12.42 -0.20
CA ARG A 287 -13.02 -11.52 -1.08
C ARG A 287 -13.05 -10.13 -0.50
N PHE A 288 -13.01 -9.13 -1.37
CA PHE A 288 -13.02 -7.73 -0.95
C PHE A 288 -14.30 -7.35 -0.18
N ARG A 289 -15.45 -7.97 -0.51
CA ARG A 289 -16.69 -7.81 0.26
C ARG A 289 -16.56 -8.19 1.73
N ASP A 290 -15.72 -9.18 2.04
CA ASP A 290 -15.51 -9.63 3.42
C ASP A 290 -14.69 -8.61 4.20
N HIS A 291 -13.74 -7.93 3.54
CA HIS A 291 -13.07 -6.75 4.09
C HIS A 291 -14.05 -5.61 4.37
N VAL A 292 -14.91 -5.24 3.40
CA VAL A 292 -15.89 -4.15 3.58
C VAL A 292 -16.84 -4.44 4.75
N ARG A 293 -17.30 -5.68 4.87
CA ARG A 293 -18.15 -6.11 5.99
C ARG A 293 -17.43 -5.98 7.33
N TRP A 294 -16.17 -6.41 7.38
CA TRP A 294 -15.35 -6.27 8.59
C TRP A 294 -15.08 -4.80 8.93
N GLU A 295 -14.70 -3.98 7.95
CA GLU A 295 -14.49 -2.55 8.14
C GLU A 295 -15.70 -1.90 8.78
N ARG A 296 -16.89 -2.14 8.24
CA ARG A 296 -18.14 -1.55 8.72
C ARG A 296 -18.58 -2.06 10.10
N ARG A 297 -18.33 -3.31 10.43
CA ARG A 297 -18.77 -3.92 11.70
C ARG A 297 -17.76 -3.74 12.83
N THR A 298 -16.48 -3.83 12.53
CA THR A 298 -15.43 -3.94 13.53
C THR A 298 -14.56 -2.69 13.58
N GLU A 299 -14.01 -2.28 12.43
CA GLU A 299 -13.03 -1.21 12.40
C GLU A 299 -13.69 0.15 12.59
N SER A 300 -14.87 0.37 12.01
CA SER A 300 -15.62 1.63 12.18
C SER A 300 -15.96 1.95 13.64
N ALA A 301 -16.07 0.95 14.50
CA ALA A 301 -16.27 1.14 15.93
C ALA A 301 -15.07 1.82 16.63
N ARG A 302 -13.89 1.77 16.02
CA ARG A 302 -12.64 2.38 16.54
C ARG A 302 -12.42 3.80 16.03
N TRP A 303 -13.06 4.17 14.94
CA TRP A 303 -12.85 5.47 14.31
C TRP A 303 -13.12 6.66 15.22
N PRO A 304 -14.12 6.66 16.14
CA PRO A 304 -14.30 7.78 17.06
C PRO A 304 -13.07 8.07 17.93
N ALA A 305 -12.44 7.05 18.50
CA ALA A 305 -11.25 7.22 19.33
C ALA A 305 -10.02 7.64 18.50
N GLN A 306 -9.85 7.04 17.31
CA GLN A 306 -8.80 7.46 16.37
C GLN A 306 -9.02 8.90 15.89
N ALA A 307 -10.27 9.28 15.57
CA ALA A 307 -10.66 10.61 15.19
C ALA A 307 -10.30 11.65 16.26
N ASP A 308 -10.64 11.38 17.51
CA ASP A 308 -10.33 12.29 18.63
C ASP A 308 -8.82 12.45 18.82
N ARG A 309 -8.06 11.35 18.67
CA ARG A 309 -6.60 11.36 18.75
C ARG A 309 -5.99 12.22 17.62
N VAL A 310 -6.37 11.97 16.38
CA VAL A 310 -5.85 12.71 15.22
C VAL A 310 -6.33 14.16 15.25
N THR A 311 -7.60 14.43 15.58
CA THR A 311 -8.14 15.80 15.65
C THR A 311 -7.38 16.63 16.68
N ARG A 312 -7.07 16.10 17.87
CA ARG A 312 -6.26 16.82 18.88
C ARG A 312 -4.86 17.17 18.36
N ARG A 313 -4.24 16.29 17.56
CA ARG A 313 -2.90 16.54 16.97
C ARG A 313 -2.91 17.67 15.95
N PHE A 314 -4.04 17.91 15.29
CA PHE A 314 -4.21 18.93 14.25
C PHE A 314 -5.13 20.10 14.69
N ALA A 315 -5.44 20.22 15.99
CA ALA A 315 -6.35 21.25 16.50
C ALA A 315 -5.82 22.68 16.28
N ASP A 316 -4.51 22.86 16.39
CA ASP A 316 -3.77 24.11 16.15
C ASP A 316 -3.26 24.22 14.70
N ARG A 317 -4.01 23.74 13.74
CA ARG A 317 -3.74 23.65 12.29
C ARG A 317 -2.36 24.22 11.90
N PRO A 318 -1.43 23.38 11.39
CA PRO A 318 -0.18 23.89 10.85
C PRO A 318 -0.48 24.77 9.63
N GLU A 319 0.34 25.79 9.42
CA GLU A 319 0.31 26.55 8.17
C GLU A 319 0.66 25.63 7.00
N GLU A 320 0.16 25.97 5.81
CA GLU A 320 0.53 25.26 4.60
C GLU A 320 2.05 25.40 4.37
N LEU A 321 2.71 24.30 4.05
CA LEU A 321 4.16 24.27 3.86
C LEU A 321 4.58 25.22 2.72
N PRO A 322 5.38 26.27 2.99
CA PRO A 322 5.76 27.27 1.99
C PRO A 322 6.90 26.76 1.10
N LEU A 323 6.58 25.85 0.17
CA LEU A 323 7.56 25.35 -0.79
C LEU A 323 7.98 26.45 -1.77
N PRO A 324 9.27 26.52 -2.16
CA PRO A 324 9.77 27.53 -3.10
C PRO A 324 9.34 27.19 -4.53
N ILE A 325 8.17 27.70 -4.92
CA ILE A 325 7.57 27.50 -6.24
C ILE A 325 8.37 28.30 -7.28
N ALA A 326 8.83 27.60 -8.31
CA ALA A 326 9.47 28.19 -9.48
C ALA A 326 8.95 27.46 -10.73
N PRO A 327 7.79 27.88 -11.26
CA PRO A 327 7.15 27.16 -12.35
C PRO A 327 8.05 27.07 -13.58
N ALA A 328 8.03 25.90 -14.22
CA ALA A 328 8.49 25.76 -15.60
C ALA A 328 7.53 26.50 -16.54
N PRO A 329 7.94 26.86 -17.78
CA PRO A 329 6.99 27.28 -18.80
C PRO A 329 5.93 26.17 -18.93
N VAL A 330 4.67 26.55 -18.79
CA VAL A 330 3.54 25.61 -18.78
C VAL A 330 3.40 25.02 -20.18
N ASP A 331 3.72 23.75 -20.34
CA ASP A 331 3.09 22.93 -21.36
C ASP A 331 1.68 22.59 -20.85
N GLU A 332 0.70 22.53 -21.74
CA GLU A 332 -0.75 22.50 -21.44
C GLU A 332 -1.22 21.30 -20.58
N HIS A 333 -0.33 20.42 -20.18
CA HIS A 333 -0.63 19.22 -19.36
C HIS A 333 0.16 19.31 -18.05
N ASP A 334 -0.56 19.46 -16.94
CA ASP A 334 -0.01 19.39 -15.56
C ASP A 334 0.21 17.91 -15.14
N ASP A 335 0.67 17.12 -16.09
CA ASP A 335 1.06 15.74 -15.85
C ASP A 335 2.32 15.73 -14.97
N GLY A 336 2.39 14.84 -13.99
CA GLY A 336 3.55 14.72 -13.11
C GLY A 336 4.80 14.31 -13.89
N ASP A 337 5.96 14.76 -13.43
CA ASP A 337 7.28 14.27 -13.88
C ASP A 337 8.01 13.67 -12.69
N ASP A 338 9.03 12.86 -12.91
CA ASP A 338 9.78 12.21 -11.83
C ASP A 338 11.30 12.27 -12.00
N VAL A 339 11.95 12.22 -10.85
CA VAL A 339 13.39 12.07 -10.70
C VAL A 339 13.66 10.78 -9.94
N SER A 340 14.39 9.86 -10.54
CA SER A 340 14.77 8.60 -9.91
C SER A 340 16.28 8.52 -9.71
N LEU A 341 16.70 8.25 -8.47
CA LEU A 341 18.09 8.11 -8.09
C LEU A 341 18.29 6.76 -7.38
N PRO A 342 19.31 5.97 -7.76
CA PRO A 342 19.68 4.79 -6.99
C PRO A 342 20.15 5.22 -5.59
N LEU A 343 19.84 4.42 -4.58
CA LEU A 343 20.40 4.66 -3.24
C LEU A 343 21.92 4.48 -3.27
N PRO A 344 22.66 5.34 -2.56
CA PRO A 344 24.12 5.21 -2.42
C PRO A 344 24.51 3.82 -1.93
N THR A 345 25.64 3.32 -2.46
CA THR A 345 26.16 2.01 -2.09
C THR A 345 26.34 1.91 -0.57
N GLY A 346 25.78 0.86 0.04
CA GLY A 346 25.86 0.63 1.48
C GLY A 346 24.76 1.30 2.30
N LEU A 347 24.00 2.27 1.77
CA LEU A 347 22.92 2.93 2.52
C LEU A 347 21.81 1.93 2.90
N GLY A 348 21.42 1.02 2.01
CA GLY A 348 20.46 -0.04 2.32
C GLY A 348 20.90 -0.91 3.50
N THR A 349 22.19 -1.31 3.52
CA THR A 349 22.78 -2.07 4.64
C THR A 349 22.82 -1.24 5.93
N ALA A 350 23.17 0.05 5.83
CA ALA A 350 23.19 0.95 7.00
C ALA A 350 21.80 1.15 7.59
N LEU A 351 20.77 1.28 6.76
CA LEU A 351 19.37 1.35 7.20
C LEU A 351 18.91 0.07 7.91
N ALA A 352 19.28 -1.11 7.37
CA ALA A 352 19.00 -2.39 8.01
C ALA A 352 19.72 -2.51 9.37
N ARG A 353 20.99 -2.07 9.47
CA ARG A 353 21.76 -2.04 10.71
C ARG A 353 21.14 -1.11 11.74
N ALA A 354 20.69 0.09 11.34
CA ALA A 354 19.99 1.03 12.23
C ALA A 354 18.70 0.43 12.82
N GLY A 355 18.01 -0.41 12.03
CA GLY A 355 16.90 -1.22 12.53
C GLY A 355 17.32 -2.25 13.57
N ALA A 356 18.32 -3.07 13.25
CA ALA A 356 18.80 -4.16 14.09
C ALA A 356 19.37 -3.68 15.43
N GLU A 357 20.17 -2.61 15.44
CA GLU A 357 20.87 -2.08 16.61
C GLU A 357 20.02 -1.11 17.43
N GLY A 358 19.24 -0.23 16.75
CA GLY A 358 18.51 0.88 17.37
C GLY A 358 16.98 0.75 17.35
N GLY A 359 16.42 -0.28 16.72
CA GLY A 359 14.97 -0.41 16.55
C GLY A 359 14.33 0.67 15.67
N HIS A 360 15.13 1.30 14.78
CA HIS A 360 14.65 2.36 13.89
C HIS A 360 14.13 1.77 12.58
N THR A 361 12.84 1.96 12.29
CA THR A 361 12.28 1.52 11.01
C THR A 361 12.76 2.42 9.86
N ARG A 362 12.75 1.90 8.62
CA ARG A 362 13.01 2.72 7.43
C ARG A 362 12.09 3.93 7.36
N LEU A 363 10.80 3.77 7.70
CA LEU A 363 9.84 4.86 7.74
C LEU A 363 10.27 5.96 8.73
N THR A 364 10.74 5.58 9.92
CA THR A 364 11.25 6.52 10.93
C THR A 364 12.41 7.36 10.38
N LEU A 365 13.44 6.69 9.81
CA LEU A 365 14.63 7.36 9.31
C LEU A 365 14.31 8.21 8.06
N ALA A 366 13.46 7.71 7.18
CA ALA A 366 13.00 8.41 6.00
C ALA A 366 12.18 9.66 6.33
N LEU A 367 11.29 9.60 7.34
CA LEU A 367 10.55 10.75 7.86
C LEU A 367 11.48 11.79 8.48
N ALA A 368 12.47 11.36 9.27
CA ALA A 368 13.45 12.27 9.87
C ALA A 368 14.28 12.97 8.78
N ALA A 369 14.75 12.25 7.78
CA ALA A 369 15.50 12.80 6.66
C ALA A 369 14.67 13.79 5.82
N LEU A 370 13.39 13.46 5.56
CA LEU A 370 12.50 14.34 4.83
C LEU A 370 12.20 15.61 5.63
N ALA A 371 12.06 15.49 6.95
CA ALA A 371 11.88 16.66 7.81
C ALA A 371 13.09 17.62 7.75
N VAL A 372 14.32 17.09 7.71
CA VAL A 372 15.54 17.91 7.52
C VAL A 372 15.49 18.64 6.18
N LEU A 373 15.17 17.94 5.09
CA LEU A 373 15.07 18.56 3.77
C LEU A 373 13.98 19.64 3.75
N LEU A 374 12.76 19.31 4.18
CA LEU A 374 11.63 20.22 4.13
C LEU A 374 11.87 21.49 4.97
N HIS A 375 12.45 21.35 6.17
CA HIS A 375 12.87 22.51 6.96
C HIS A 375 13.87 23.38 6.21
N ARG A 376 14.87 22.78 5.59
CA ARG A 376 15.92 23.48 4.86
C ARG A 376 15.39 24.28 3.67
N ILE A 377 14.41 23.74 2.92
CA ILE A 377 13.88 24.40 1.72
C ILE A 377 12.72 25.35 2.00
N SER A 378 12.00 25.18 3.11
CA SER A 378 10.81 25.97 3.45
C SER A 378 11.01 26.92 4.65
N GLY A 379 11.98 26.63 5.52
CA GLY A 379 12.14 27.31 6.81
C GLY A 379 11.09 26.92 7.86
N SER A 380 10.11 26.07 7.52
CA SER A 380 9.05 25.67 8.45
C SER A 380 9.58 24.73 9.53
N GLU A 381 9.14 24.93 10.78
CA GLU A 381 9.42 24.03 11.91
C GLU A 381 8.25 23.09 12.26
N ASP A 382 7.11 23.22 11.58
CA ASP A 382 5.94 22.37 11.74
C ASP A 382 5.56 21.77 10.39
N LEU A 383 5.85 20.48 10.22
CA LEU A 383 5.82 19.79 8.94
C LEU A 383 4.73 18.75 8.94
N VAL A 384 3.84 18.79 7.96
CA VAL A 384 2.85 17.74 7.71
C VAL A 384 3.22 16.98 6.46
N ILE A 385 3.40 15.66 6.61
CA ILE A 385 3.79 14.73 5.56
C ILE A 385 2.69 13.68 5.43
N ALA A 386 2.15 13.51 4.23
CA ALA A 386 1.23 12.43 3.92
C ALA A 386 1.99 11.11 3.79
N VAL A 387 1.50 10.06 4.44
CA VAL A 387 2.10 8.73 4.42
C VAL A 387 1.06 7.75 3.89
N PRO A 388 1.20 7.27 2.64
CA PRO A 388 0.36 6.20 2.13
C PRO A 388 0.59 4.92 2.94
N MET A 389 -0.51 4.32 3.40
CA MET A 389 -0.50 3.10 4.21
C MET A 389 -1.22 1.98 3.47
N ALA A 390 -0.67 0.77 3.51
CA ALA A 390 -1.24 -0.37 2.80
C ALA A 390 -2.67 -0.74 3.27
N GLY A 391 -3.07 -0.39 4.50
CA GLY A 391 -4.41 -0.64 5.03
C GLY A 391 -4.76 -2.12 5.26
N ARG A 392 -3.84 -3.04 4.99
CA ARG A 392 -4.03 -4.49 5.14
C ARG A 392 -3.63 -4.92 6.55
N VAL A 393 -4.55 -4.76 7.49
CA VAL A 393 -4.31 -5.04 8.91
C VAL A 393 -4.77 -6.44 9.34
N ARG A 394 -5.37 -7.21 8.43
CA ARG A 394 -5.78 -8.60 8.67
C ARG A 394 -5.03 -9.55 7.74
N PRO A 395 -4.72 -10.77 8.20
CA PRO A 395 -4.08 -11.79 7.34
C PRO A 395 -4.88 -12.07 6.05
N GLU A 396 -6.22 -12.08 6.12
CA GLU A 396 -7.11 -12.34 5.00
C GLU A 396 -7.01 -11.28 3.90
N ASP A 397 -6.63 -10.05 4.27
CA ASP A 397 -6.49 -8.95 3.31
C ASP A 397 -5.21 -9.05 2.49
N GLU A 398 -4.20 -9.83 2.93
CA GLU A 398 -2.90 -9.97 2.25
C GLU A 398 -3.04 -10.57 0.84
N GLY A 399 -3.94 -11.53 0.66
CA GLY A 399 -4.21 -12.19 -0.63
C GLY A 399 -5.42 -11.63 -1.40
N THR A 400 -5.99 -10.50 -0.97
CA THR A 400 -7.21 -9.94 -1.54
C THR A 400 -6.91 -8.79 -2.49
N VAL A 401 -7.43 -8.84 -3.72
CA VAL A 401 -7.38 -7.71 -4.66
C VAL A 401 -8.48 -6.71 -4.31
N GLY A 402 -8.13 -5.42 -4.21
CA GLY A 402 -9.05 -4.33 -3.87
C GLY A 402 -8.34 -3.02 -3.54
N LEU A 403 -9.10 -1.99 -3.22
CA LEU A 403 -8.58 -0.71 -2.74
C LEU A 403 -8.53 -0.70 -1.21
N PHE A 404 -7.36 -0.92 -0.65
CA PHE A 404 -7.11 -0.89 0.80
C PHE A 404 -6.31 0.34 1.22
N VAL A 405 -5.56 0.95 0.30
CA VAL A 405 -4.65 2.05 0.62
C VAL A 405 -5.41 3.23 1.23
N ASN A 406 -4.90 3.70 2.36
CA ASN A 406 -5.35 4.92 3.02
C ASN A 406 -4.17 5.88 3.17
N THR A 407 -4.44 7.14 3.46
CA THR A 407 -3.41 8.13 3.74
C THR A 407 -3.48 8.53 5.21
N ALA A 408 -2.38 8.32 5.93
CA ALA A 408 -2.19 8.87 7.26
C ALA A 408 -1.32 10.14 7.20
N LEU A 409 -1.35 10.96 8.24
CA LEU A 409 -0.57 12.19 8.32
C LEU A 409 0.44 12.10 9.47
N ALA A 410 1.73 12.25 9.15
CA ALA A 410 2.79 12.49 10.11
C ALA A 410 2.96 14.01 10.30
N ARG A 411 2.98 14.49 11.55
CA ARG A 411 3.23 15.90 11.87
C ARG A 411 4.48 16.04 12.72
N ILE A 412 5.57 16.45 12.08
CA ILE A 412 6.88 16.57 12.74
C ILE A 412 7.13 18.03 13.11
N ARG A 413 7.19 18.31 14.42
CA ARG A 413 7.53 19.61 14.97
C ARG A 413 9.02 19.65 15.30
N LEU A 414 9.75 20.57 14.68
CA LEU A 414 11.20 20.70 14.82
C LEU A 414 11.61 21.64 15.98
N ALA A 415 10.70 22.49 16.44
CA ALA A 415 10.97 23.41 17.55
C ALA A 415 11.57 22.68 18.75
N GLY A 416 12.80 23.05 19.15
CA GLY A 416 13.54 22.43 20.24
C GLY A 416 14.23 21.08 19.91
N ALA A 417 14.14 20.57 18.68
CA ALA A 417 14.99 19.47 18.23
C ALA A 417 16.35 20.01 17.78
N ARG A 418 17.33 19.97 18.68
CA ARG A 418 18.66 20.56 18.43
C ARG A 418 19.67 19.57 17.87
N ASP A 419 19.33 18.28 17.83
CA ASP A 419 20.19 17.19 17.39
C ASP A 419 19.40 16.12 16.62
N VAL A 420 20.13 15.29 15.88
CA VAL A 420 19.54 14.20 15.07
C VAL A 420 18.84 13.15 15.95
N PRO A 421 19.38 12.70 17.09
CA PRO A 421 18.68 11.76 17.95
C PRO A 421 17.29 12.23 18.40
N THR A 422 17.17 13.50 18.81
CA THR A 422 15.87 14.09 19.18
C THR A 422 14.90 14.13 17.99
N LEU A 423 15.39 14.48 16.79
CA LEU A 423 14.57 14.45 15.58
C LEU A 423 14.09 13.04 15.24
N VAL A 424 14.98 12.05 15.32
CA VAL A 424 14.65 10.64 15.06
C VAL A 424 13.64 10.12 16.08
N ALA A 425 13.76 10.49 17.36
CA ALA A 425 12.77 10.14 18.38
C ALA A 425 11.37 10.71 18.02
N ARG A 426 11.27 11.96 17.60
CA ARG A 426 9.99 12.56 17.14
C ARG A 426 9.45 11.87 15.89
N ALA A 427 10.31 11.59 14.92
CA ALA A 427 9.91 10.85 13.71
C ALA A 427 9.42 9.43 14.05
N ARG A 428 10.01 8.79 15.08
CA ARG A 428 9.56 7.49 15.58
C ARG A 428 8.17 7.57 16.20
N ASP A 429 7.91 8.58 17.03
CA ASP A 429 6.60 8.79 17.64
C ASP A 429 5.54 9.03 16.55
N GLU A 430 5.85 9.82 15.54
CA GLU A 430 4.96 10.08 14.41
C GLU A 430 4.75 8.85 13.52
N ALA A 431 5.78 8.05 13.27
CA ALA A 431 5.65 6.79 12.54
C ALA A 431 4.73 5.80 13.31
N ALA A 432 4.84 5.76 14.63
CA ALA A 432 3.95 4.97 15.48
C ALA A 432 2.49 5.43 15.37
N GLU A 433 2.25 6.75 15.42
CA GLU A 433 0.92 7.34 15.23
C GLU A 433 0.31 7.01 13.88
N VAL A 434 1.10 7.10 12.81
CA VAL A 434 0.70 6.75 11.44
C VAL A 434 0.28 5.29 11.36
N LEU A 435 1.05 4.38 11.97
CA LEU A 435 0.75 2.95 11.99
C LEU A 435 -0.51 2.63 12.79
N ASP A 436 -0.72 3.28 13.93
CA ASP A 436 -1.88 3.03 14.80
C ASP A 436 -3.18 3.59 14.23
N CYS A 437 -3.10 4.69 13.47
CA CYS A 437 -4.25 5.36 12.86
C CYS A 437 -4.42 5.06 11.37
N GLN A 438 -3.69 4.09 10.81
CA GLN A 438 -3.67 3.81 9.38
C GLN A 438 -5.02 3.43 8.76
N THR A 439 -5.96 2.94 9.56
CA THR A 439 -7.30 2.56 9.10
C THR A 439 -8.34 3.68 9.26
N TYR A 440 -8.00 4.79 9.91
CA TYR A 440 -8.92 5.92 10.03
C TYR A 440 -9.02 6.65 8.68
N PRO A 441 -10.23 6.77 8.08
CA PRO A 441 -10.37 7.31 6.73
C PRO A 441 -9.93 8.77 6.64
N PHE A 442 -9.05 9.07 5.68
CA PHE A 442 -8.50 10.40 5.47
C PHE A 442 -9.57 11.47 5.17
N ASP A 443 -10.59 11.12 4.40
CA ASP A 443 -11.71 12.04 4.07
C ASP A 443 -12.54 12.41 5.30
N GLN A 444 -12.71 11.49 6.25
CA GLN A 444 -13.35 11.79 7.53
C GLN A 444 -12.51 12.73 8.38
N LEU A 445 -11.18 12.57 8.38
CA LEU A 445 -10.27 13.51 9.04
C LEU A 445 -10.42 14.92 8.47
N VAL A 446 -10.34 15.07 7.15
CA VAL A 446 -10.49 16.36 6.44
C VAL A 446 -11.83 17.00 6.77
N SER A 447 -12.91 16.22 6.74
CA SER A 447 -14.26 16.70 7.07
C SER A 447 -14.37 17.17 8.52
N ARG A 448 -13.82 16.40 9.46
CA ARG A 448 -13.86 16.70 10.90
C ARG A 448 -13.05 17.94 11.26
N LEU A 449 -11.93 18.16 10.59
CA LEU A 449 -11.12 19.37 10.73
C LEU A 449 -11.72 20.58 10.00
N GLY A 450 -12.77 20.40 9.19
CA GLY A 450 -13.41 21.48 8.43
C GLY A 450 -12.44 22.13 7.44
N VAL A 451 -11.52 21.35 6.83
CA VAL A 451 -10.57 21.87 5.84
C VAL A 451 -11.26 22.01 4.50
N PRO A 452 -11.17 23.17 3.84
CA PRO A 452 -11.72 23.35 2.50
C PRO A 452 -11.12 22.34 1.51
N ARG A 453 -11.94 21.89 0.55
CA ARG A 453 -11.52 21.03 -0.55
C ARG A 453 -11.65 21.84 -1.83
N ASP A 454 -10.55 22.12 -2.48
CA ASP A 454 -10.55 22.82 -3.78
C ASP A 454 -10.61 21.87 -4.97
N GLY A 455 -10.53 20.54 -4.73
CA GLY A 455 -10.58 19.49 -5.75
C GLY A 455 -9.28 19.33 -6.55
N THR A 456 -8.34 20.28 -6.47
CA THR A 456 -7.10 20.28 -7.25
C THR A 456 -5.89 19.79 -6.44
N ARG A 457 -5.94 19.89 -5.10
CA ARG A 457 -4.85 19.55 -4.21
C ARG A 457 -5.31 18.66 -3.06
N MET A 458 -4.37 17.88 -2.53
CA MET A 458 -4.60 17.13 -1.31
C MET A 458 -4.69 18.09 -0.12
N PRO A 459 -5.78 18.07 0.67
CA PRO A 459 -5.88 18.90 1.87
C PRO A 459 -4.86 18.49 2.93
N LEU A 460 -4.39 19.43 3.72
CA LEU A 460 -3.48 19.28 4.87
C LEU A 460 -2.03 18.93 4.53
N ALA A 461 -1.72 18.35 3.38
CA ALA A 461 -0.33 17.98 3.05
C ALA A 461 -0.01 18.26 1.60
N ARG A 462 1.15 18.87 1.35
CA ARG A 462 1.71 19.14 0.01
C ARG A 462 2.74 18.10 -0.40
N VAL A 463 3.29 17.35 0.58
CA VAL A 463 4.37 16.40 0.39
C VAL A 463 3.94 15.05 0.95
N SER A 464 4.29 13.98 0.24
CA SER A 464 4.14 12.61 0.75
C SER A 464 5.47 11.87 0.83
N LEU A 465 5.48 10.85 1.69
CA LEU A 465 6.54 9.87 1.78
C LEU A 465 5.96 8.46 1.77
N ALA A 466 6.30 7.70 0.75
CA ALA A 466 6.04 6.26 0.68
C ALA A 466 7.33 5.47 0.93
N VAL A 467 7.26 4.46 1.78
CA VAL A 467 8.32 3.46 1.92
C VAL A 467 7.73 2.15 1.46
N GLN A 468 8.15 1.69 0.30
CA GLN A 468 7.59 0.52 -0.38
C GLN A 468 8.47 -0.70 -0.08
N ASP A 469 8.06 -1.45 0.95
CA ASP A 469 8.69 -2.70 1.38
C ASP A 469 7.77 -3.92 1.11
N PHE A 470 6.83 -3.80 0.16
CA PHE A 470 5.92 -4.90 -0.19
C PHE A 470 6.42 -5.72 -1.38
N ALA A 471 5.76 -6.86 -1.59
CA ALA A 471 6.13 -7.81 -2.62
C ALA A 471 6.20 -7.13 -4.00
N GLU A 472 7.34 -7.28 -4.63
CA GLU A 472 7.57 -6.85 -6.00
C GLU A 472 7.09 -7.90 -6.99
N ALA A 473 7.09 -7.54 -8.28
CA ALA A 473 6.81 -8.52 -9.32
C ALA A 473 7.71 -9.76 -9.12
N PRO A 474 7.16 -10.97 -9.21
CA PRO A 474 7.95 -12.19 -9.02
C PRO A 474 9.12 -12.23 -10.02
N LEU A 475 10.19 -12.92 -9.64
CA LEU A 475 11.34 -13.13 -10.53
C LEU A 475 10.92 -13.83 -11.83
N PRO A 476 11.61 -13.54 -12.96
CA PRO A 476 11.42 -14.30 -14.18
C PRO A 476 11.58 -15.80 -13.94
N ASP A 477 10.62 -16.57 -14.40
CA ASP A 477 10.59 -18.02 -14.30
C ASP A 477 10.98 -18.63 -15.66
N PRO A 478 12.08 -19.39 -15.75
CA PRO A 478 12.53 -19.99 -17.00
C PRO A 478 11.49 -20.93 -17.64
N ASP A 479 10.61 -21.54 -16.83
CA ASP A 479 9.61 -22.49 -17.31
C ASP A 479 8.45 -21.81 -18.06
N LEU A 480 8.33 -20.48 -17.96
CA LEU A 480 7.30 -19.72 -18.69
C LEU A 480 7.64 -19.51 -20.18
N GLY A 481 8.90 -19.71 -20.58
CA GLY A 481 9.33 -19.47 -21.97
C GLY A 481 9.52 -17.98 -22.32
N PHE A 482 9.31 -17.08 -21.36
CA PHE A 482 9.52 -15.63 -21.51
C PHE A 482 10.00 -14.99 -20.21
N THR A 483 10.66 -13.84 -20.35
CA THR A 483 11.08 -12.97 -19.25
C THR A 483 10.38 -11.62 -19.35
N TRP A 484 10.36 -10.85 -18.27
CA TRP A 484 9.79 -9.51 -18.25
C TRP A 484 10.64 -8.56 -17.42
N VAL A 485 10.56 -7.30 -17.76
CA VAL A 485 11.12 -6.20 -16.98
C VAL A 485 10.02 -5.16 -16.84
N GLU A 486 9.75 -4.73 -15.62
CA GLU A 486 8.83 -3.64 -15.38
C GLU A 486 9.39 -2.36 -16.02
N HIS A 487 8.56 -1.67 -16.79
CA HIS A 487 8.90 -0.42 -17.43
C HIS A 487 8.10 0.70 -16.76
N ASP A 488 8.83 1.67 -16.24
CA ASP A 488 8.19 2.80 -15.59
C ASP A 488 7.42 3.63 -16.63
N PRO A 489 6.10 3.84 -16.46
CA PRO A 489 5.34 4.66 -17.39
C PRO A 489 5.86 6.10 -17.35
N ALA A 490 6.17 6.64 -18.52
CA ALA A 490 6.70 8.00 -18.66
C ALA A 490 5.70 9.12 -18.27
N GLU A 491 4.43 8.76 -18.12
CA GLU A 491 3.35 9.70 -17.76
C GLU A 491 2.83 9.35 -16.37
N ARG A 492 3.19 10.14 -15.37
CA ARG A 492 2.66 10.02 -14.00
C ARG A 492 1.82 11.23 -13.65
N GLN A 493 0.66 11.00 -13.07
CA GLN A 493 -0.13 12.08 -12.50
C GLN A 493 0.27 12.29 -11.03
N SER A 494 0.73 13.48 -10.70
CA SER A 494 1.05 13.82 -9.32
C SER A 494 -0.17 14.37 -8.58
N LYS A 495 -0.65 13.63 -7.57
CA LYS A 495 -1.75 14.05 -6.67
C LYS A 495 -1.29 15.06 -5.62
N LEU A 496 0.02 15.22 -5.45
CA LEU A 496 0.68 16.08 -4.49
C LEU A 496 1.68 16.98 -5.21
N ASP A 497 2.11 18.03 -4.55
CA ASP A 497 3.14 18.89 -5.13
C ASP A 497 4.48 18.15 -5.25
N LEU A 498 4.81 17.31 -4.24
CA LEU A 498 5.98 16.44 -4.20
C LEU A 498 5.62 15.10 -3.57
N ALA A 499 6.01 13.99 -4.17
CA ALA A 499 5.84 12.65 -3.62
C ALA A 499 7.17 11.90 -3.62
N PHE A 500 7.71 11.65 -2.42
CA PHE A 500 8.93 10.86 -2.24
C PHE A 500 8.56 9.39 -2.08
N SER A 501 9.22 8.51 -2.82
CA SER A 501 9.05 7.06 -2.74
C SER A 501 10.41 6.38 -2.61
N LEU A 502 10.58 5.63 -1.53
CA LEU A 502 11.74 4.76 -1.30
C LEU A 502 11.34 3.31 -1.57
N THR A 503 11.99 2.67 -2.53
CA THR A 503 11.81 1.25 -2.81
C THR A 503 12.98 0.44 -2.28
N SER A 504 12.73 -0.79 -1.86
CA SER A 504 13.78 -1.71 -1.39
C SER A 504 14.59 -2.32 -2.54
N GLY A 505 14.14 -2.15 -3.78
CA GLY A 505 14.85 -2.63 -4.96
C GLY A 505 14.71 -4.11 -5.25
N GLY A 506 13.78 -4.83 -4.63
CA GLY A 506 13.46 -6.24 -4.85
C GLY A 506 14.53 -7.21 -5.33
N ALA A 507 14.09 -8.37 -5.75
CA ALA A 507 14.97 -9.44 -6.18
C ALA A 507 15.77 -9.14 -7.49
N ALA A 508 15.38 -8.13 -8.24
CA ALA A 508 16.02 -7.76 -9.51
C ALA A 508 16.45 -6.29 -9.61
N GLY A 509 16.10 -5.43 -8.65
CA GLY A 509 16.31 -3.99 -8.72
C GLY A 509 17.24 -3.43 -7.65
N GLN A 510 17.90 -2.33 -7.98
CA GLN A 510 18.68 -1.55 -7.01
C GLN A 510 17.71 -0.69 -6.18
N PRO A 511 17.87 -0.59 -4.83
CA PRO A 511 17.07 0.33 -4.03
C PRO A 511 17.11 1.73 -4.61
N THR A 512 15.94 2.36 -4.74
CA THR A 512 15.78 3.61 -5.48
C THR A 512 14.95 4.61 -4.69
N LEU A 513 15.34 5.89 -4.79
CA LEU A 513 14.51 7.03 -4.45
C LEU A 513 13.86 7.55 -5.72
N THR A 514 12.53 7.65 -5.75
CA THR A 514 11.80 8.36 -6.81
C THR A 514 11.09 9.57 -6.20
N VAL A 515 11.21 10.72 -6.82
CA VAL A 515 10.51 11.95 -6.44
C VAL A 515 9.61 12.37 -7.60
N THR A 516 8.32 12.13 -7.46
CA THR A 516 7.31 12.60 -8.41
C THR A 516 6.88 14.02 -8.03
N TYR A 517 6.77 14.90 -9.01
CA TYR A 517 6.48 16.31 -8.77
C TYR A 517 5.58 16.90 -9.85
N ARG A 518 5.03 18.09 -9.59
CA ARG A 518 4.27 18.88 -10.58
C ARG A 518 5.19 19.82 -11.35
N PRO A 519 5.39 19.66 -12.67
CA PRO A 519 6.21 20.56 -13.49
C PRO A 519 5.70 22.01 -13.48
N SER A 520 4.38 22.19 -13.33
CA SER A 520 3.77 23.53 -13.16
C SER A 520 4.24 24.28 -11.91
N LEU A 521 4.79 23.58 -10.91
CA LEU A 521 5.27 24.17 -9.66
C LEU A 521 6.80 24.20 -9.56
N PHE A 522 7.49 23.19 -10.09
CA PHE A 522 8.92 22.99 -9.88
C PHE A 522 9.65 22.65 -11.18
N ARG A 523 10.85 23.20 -11.31
CA ARG A 523 11.76 22.82 -12.41
C ARG A 523 12.48 21.51 -12.07
N ARG A 524 12.66 20.64 -13.03
CA ARG A 524 13.38 19.36 -12.89
C ARG A 524 14.69 19.50 -12.13
N ARG A 525 15.57 20.43 -12.52
CA ARG A 525 16.87 20.68 -11.85
C ARG A 525 16.74 20.98 -10.34
N THR A 526 15.63 21.60 -9.93
CA THR A 526 15.37 21.88 -8.51
C THR A 526 15.03 20.60 -7.78
N VAL A 527 14.21 19.76 -8.39
CA VAL A 527 13.81 18.46 -7.81
C VAL A 527 15.00 17.49 -7.79
N ASP A 528 15.85 17.46 -8.84
CA ASP A 528 17.11 16.70 -8.86
C ASP A 528 17.97 17.06 -7.62
N ALA A 529 18.17 18.37 -7.38
CA ALA A 529 18.96 18.83 -6.23
C ALA A 529 18.31 18.46 -4.87
N TRP A 530 16.97 18.49 -4.77
CA TRP A 530 16.27 18.09 -3.55
C TRP A 530 16.35 16.56 -3.32
N ALA A 531 16.26 15.77 -4.38
CA ALA A 531 16.42 14.31 -4.28
C ALA A 531 17.83 13.94 -3.77
N GLU A 532 18.87 14.58 -4.29
CA GLU A 532 20.25 14.40 -3.81
C GLU A 532 20.39 14.84 -2.34
N GLN A 533 19.85 16.02 -1.97
CA GLN A 533 19.88 16.50 -0.59
C GLN A 533 19.12 15.59 0.37
N TYR A 534 18.02 14.98 -0.08
CA TYR A 534 17.30 14.00 0.71
C TYR A 534 18.13 12.76 0.98
N LEU A 535 18.82 12.22 -0.02
CA LEU A 535 19.71 11.06 0.16
C LEU A 535 20.87 11.38 1.11
N ILE A 536 21.47 12.56 1.00
CA ILE A 536 22.50 13.04 1.94
C ILE A 536 21.92 13.15 3.38
N ALA A 537 20.72 13.69 3.54
CA ALA A 537 20.07 13.77 4.84
C ALA A 537 19.78 12.37 5.40
N LEU A 538 19.34 11.43 4.56
CA LEU A 538 19.05 10.05 4.97
C LEU A 538 20.33 9.32 5.42
N GLU A 539 21.44 9.49 4.70
CA GLU A 539 22.75 8.96 5.12
C GLU A 539 23.19 9.54 6.47
N ASN A 540 23.09 10.86 6.64
CA ASN A 540 23.54 11.53 7.86
C ASN A 540 22.68 11.13 9.07
N VAL A 541 21.36 11.07 8.91
CA VAL A 541 20.42 10.59 9.95
C VAL A 541 20.75 9.14 10.32
N THR A 542 20.94 8.27 9.32
CA THR A 542 21.25 6.85 9.55
C THR A 542 22.59 6.69 10.27
N ARG A 543 23.63 7.42 9.84
CA ARG A 543 24.95 7.38 10.48
C ARG A 543 24.92 7.87 11.93
N ALA A 544 24.15 8.90 12.23
CA ALA A 544 24.05 9.44 13.58
C ALA A 544 23.44 8.45 14.59
N VAL A 545 22.54 7.58 14.14
CA VAL A 545 21.92 6.56 15.02
C VAL A 545 22.69 5.25 15.08
N THR A 546 23.57 4.97 14.10
CA THR A 546 24.45 3.77 14.09
C THR A 546 25.85 4.03 14.64
N GLY A 547 26.29 5.28 14.68
CA GLY A 547 27.64 5.68 15.12
C GLY A 547 27.73 6.08 16.60
N GLY A 548 26.64 6.17 17.32
CA GLY A 548 26.60 6.53 18.74
C GLY A 548 26.86 5.36 19.72
N ALA A 549 27.19 4.17 19.23
CA ALA A 549 27.42 2.96 20.02
C ALA A 549 28.92 2.54 20.05
N SER A 550 29.87 3.50 19.91
CA SER A 550 31.32 3.23 20.09
C SER A 550 31.88 3.96 21.31
#